data_40448e5840644fe463784cef2695fb8b
#
_entry.id   40448e5840644fe463784cef2695fb8b
#
_cell.length_a   1.000
_cell.length_b   1.000
_cell.length_c   1.000
_cell.angle_alpha   90.00
_cell.angle_beta   90.00
_cell.angle_gamma   90.00
#
_symmetry.space_group_name_H-M   'P 1'
#
loop_
_entity.id
_entity.type
_entity.pdbx_description
1 polymer ?
#
loop_
_entity_poly.entity_id
_entity_poly.type
_entity_poly.pdbx_seq_one_letter_code
_entity_poly.pdbx_strand_id
1 'polypeptide(L)'
;MLTTRDLMTEDLIALRHDDTLLAAKQTMEEARIRHLPIVDEAGAFVGLLTHRDLLAASVSGLAEIDTQTQEDIYAGIPLREVMRSDVAMATPDLPLRQAAEVLLTQKYGCLPVVEGGKLVGILTASDFIRLSLELMDALEASERLECAAEEE
;
A
#
# COMPACT_ATOMS: atom_id res chain seq x y z
N MET A 1 17.44 7.74 -14.90
CA MET A 1 16.43 6.66 -14.88
C MET A 1 15.70 6.71 -13.54
N LEU A 2 14.38 6.67 -13.57
CA LEU A 2 13.56 6.67 -12.35
C LEU A 2 13.64 5.33 -11.64
N THR A 3 13.76 5.39 -10.32
CA THR A 3 13.77 4.22 -9.44
C THR A 3 12.55 4.23 -8.51
N THR A 4 12.34 3.14 -7.82
CA THR A 4 11.27 3.02 -6.83
C THR A 4 11.36 4.10 -5.77
N ARG A 5 12.55 4.48 -5.33
CA ARG A 5 12.81 5.56 -4.37
C ARG A 5 12.18 6.89 -4.81
N ASP A 6 12.19 7.18 -6.11
CA ASP A 6 11.68 8.45 -6.65
C ASP A 6 10.16 8.60 -6.51
N LEU A 7 9.43 7.50 -6.38
CA LEU A 7 7.96 7.52 -6.33
C LEU A 7 7.38 6.94 -5.03
N MET A 8 8.12 6.10 -4.30
CA MET A 8 7.60 5.45 -3.09
C MET A 8 7.17 6.46 -2.02
N THR A 9 6.19 6.08 -1.21
CA THR A 9 5.80 6.80 -0.01
C THR A 9 6.70 6.35 1.15
N GLU A 10 7.40 7.27 1.79
CA GLU A 10 8.29 7.00 2.93
C GLU A 10 7.61 7.24 4.28
N ASP A 11 6.61 8.09 4.34
CA ASP A 11 5.80 8.33 5.54
C ASP A 11 4.77 7.21 5.70
N LEU A 12 5.22 6.12 6.29
CA LEU A 12 4.49 4.86 6.34
C LEU A 12 3.68 4.72 7.62
N ILE A 13 2.47 4.18 7.43
CA ILE A 13 1.71 3.57 8.52
C ILE A 13 1.95 2.07 8.45
N ALA A 14 2.56 1.51 9.47
CA ALA A 14 2.80 0.09 9.61
C ALA A 14 2.34 -0.38 10.99
N LEU A 15 1.86 -1.61 11.06
CA LEU A 15 1.52 -2.26 12.33
C LEU A 15 2.46 -3.42 12.60
N ARG A 16 2.47 -3.89 13.83
CA ARG A 16 3.27 -5.05 14.24
C ARG A 16 2.48 -6.33 14.10
N HIS A 17 3.17 -7.44 13.92
CA HIS A 17 2.55 -8.76 13.76
C HIS A 17 1.73 -9.20 14.98
N ASP A 18 2.02 -8.65 16.16
CA ASP A 18 1.31 -8.90 17.42
C ASP A 18 0.19 -7.87 17.69
N ASP A 19 0.05 -6.83 16.85
CA ASP A 19 -1.13 -5.98 16.86
C ASP A 19 -2.37 -6.78 16.42
N THR A 20 -3.54 -6.25 16.70
CA THR A 20 -4.81 -6.95 16.51
C THR A 20 -5.51 -6.57 15.21
N LEU A 21 -6.42 -7.43 14.77
CA LEU A 21 -7.29 -7.15 13.63
C LEU A 21 -8.16 -5.91 13.88
N LEU A 22 -8.58 -5.67 15.12
CA LEU A 22 -9.30 -4.45 15.51
C LEU A 22 -8.45 -3.20 15.26
N ALA A 23 -7.18 -3.21 15.67
CA ALA A 23 -6.26 -2.11 15.43
C ALA A 23 -6.05 -1.84 13.94
N ALA A 24 -5.93 -2.89 13.13
CA ALA A 24 -5.82 -2.77 11.68
C ALA A 24 -7.08 -2.15 11.05
N LYS A 25 -8.25 -2.60 11.46
CA LYS A 25 -9.52 -2.04 10.99
C LYS A 25 -9.63 -0.55 11.30
N GLN A 26 -9.35 -0.16 12.52
CA GLN A 26 -9.37 1.24 12.95
C GLN A 26 -8.34 2.08 12.18
N THR A 27 -7.13 1.58 12.00
CA THR A 27 -6.07 2.25 11.25
C THR A 27 -6.45 2.48 9.79
N MET A 28 -6.99 1.47 9.12
CA MET A 28 -7.44 1.59 7.73
C MET A 28 -8.57 2.60 7.57
N GLU A 29 -9.53 2.62 8.50
CA GLU A 29 -10.65 3.56 8.50
C GLU A 29 -10.19 4.99 8.74
N GLU A 30 -9.38 5.23 9.77
CA GLU A 30 -8.90 6.57 10.14
C GLU A 30 -7.97 7.17 9.10
N ALA A 31 -7.02 6.39 8.60
CA ALA A 31 -6.05 6.83 7.60
C ALA A 31 -6.56 6.73 6.16
N ARG A 32 -7.72 6.12 5.92
CA ARG A 32 -8.31 5.87 4.60
C ARG A 32 -7.35 5.13 3.66
N ILE A 33 -6.69 4.12 4.19
CA ILE A 33 -5.75 3.28 3.45
C ILE A 33 -6.31 1.87 3.30
N ARG A 34 -5.85 1.16 2.28
CA ARG A 34 -6.29 -0.21 1.94
C ARG A 34 -5.19 -1.25 2.05
N HIS A 35 -3.99 -0.82 2.39
CA HIS A 35 -2.81 -1.67 2.50
C HIS A 35 -2.08 -1.31 3.78
N LEU A 36 -1.77 -2.32 4.59
CA LEU A 36 -1.05 -2.16 5.83
C LEU A 36 0.15 -3.09 5.84
N PRO A 37 1.37 -2.54 5.70
CA PRO A 37 2.58 -3.31 5.94
C PRO A 37 2.66 -3.72 7.41
N ILE A 38 3.09 -4.94 7.63
CA ILE A 38 3.28 -5.51 8.97
C ILE A 38 4.77 -5.76 9.19
N VAL A 39 5.24 -5.32 10.34
CA VAL A 39 6.65 -5.43 10.73
C VAL A 39 6.78 -6.20 12.03
N ASP A 40 7.97 -6.70 12.29
CA ASP A 40 8.32 -7.26 13.59
C ASP A 40 8.83 -6.19 14.56
N GLU A 41 9.30 -6.60 15.72
CA GLU A 41 9.82 -5.71 16.78
C GLU A 41 11.05 -4.92 16.36
N ALA A 42 11.82 -5.43 15.41
CA ALA A 42 13.02 -4.79 14.87
C ALA A 42 12.73 -3.88 13.67
N GLY A 43 11.47 -3.80 13.21
CA GLY A 43 11.08 -3.06 12.01
C GLY A 43 11.30 -3.81 10.71
N ALA A 44 11.60 -5.12 10.77
CA ALA A 44 11.71 -5.97 9.60
C ALA A 44 10.31 -6.23 9.01
N PHE A 45 10.21 -6.15 7.69
CA PHE A 45 8.97 -6.47 6.99
C PHE A 45 8.65 -7.96 7.10
N VAL A 46 7.46 -8.29 7.59
CA VAL A 46 7.04 -9.69 7.79
C VAL A 46 5.75 -10.05 7.06
N GLY A 47 4.99 -9.08 6.63
CA GLY A 47 3.75 -9.35 5.92
C GLY A 47 2.97 -8.13 5.49
N LEU A 48 1.90 -8.37 4.77
CA LEU A 48 0.98 -7.35 4.27
C LEU A 48 -0.45 -7.73 4.61
N LEU A 49 -1.22 -6.77 5.08
CA LEU A 49 -2.66 -6.90 5.24
C LEU A 49 -3.37 -5.94 4.29
N THR A 50 -4.20 -6.47 3.40
CA THR A 50 -5.03 -5.64 2.53
C THR A 50 -6.42 -5.46 3.13
N HIS A 51 -7.13 -4.42 2.68
CA HIS A 51 -8.53 -4.23 3.08
C HIS A 51 -9.41 -5.44 2.71
N ARG A 52 -9.11 -6.10 1.60
CA ARG A 52 -9.78 -7.33 1.20
C ARG A 52 -9.54 -8.47 2.19
N ASP A 53 -8.31 -8.61 2.68
CA ASP A 53 -7.98 -9.61 3.71
C ASP A 53 -8.71 -9.31 5.02
N LEU A 54 -8.81 -8.04 5.39
CA LEU A 54 -9.59 -7.59 6.54
C LEU A 54 -11.06 -7.98 6.42
N LEU A 55 -11.68 -7.72 5.26
CA LEU A 55 -13.07 -8.09 5.00
C LEU A 55 -13.28 -9.59 5.04
N ALA A 56 -12.34 -10.37 4.48
CA ALA A 56 -12.42 -11.83 4.49
C ALA A 56 -12.30 -12.43 5.90
N ALA A 57 -11.55 -11.80 6.78
CA ALA A 57 -11.39 -12.21 8.18
C ALA A 57 -12.49 -11.66 9.09
N SER A 58 -13.30 -10.70 8.60
CA SER A 58 -14.32 -10.05 9.40
C SER A 58 -15.58 -10.90 9.52
N VAL A 59 -16.26 -10.75 10.66
CA VAL A 59 -17.58 -11.35 10.86
C VAL A 59 -18.59 -10.68 9.93
N SER A 60 -19.42 -11.48 9.26
CA SER A 60 -20.43 -10.96 8.36
C SER A 60 -21.39 -9.99 9.07
N GLY A 61 -21.67 -8.86 8.45
CA GLY A 61 -22.69 -7.92 8.93
C GLY A 61 -24.11 -8.48 8.89
N LEU A 62 -24.31 -9.64 8.24
CA LEU A 62 -25.57 -10.39 8.25
C LEU A 62 -25.70 -11.29 9.49
N ALA A 63 -24.63 -11.54 10.22
CA ALA A 63 -24.69 -12.22 11.51
C ALA A 63 -25.30 -11.27 12.55
N GLU A 64 -26.23 -11.78 13.35
CA GLU A 64 -26.84 -11.03 14.47
C GLU A 64 -25.86 -10.90 15.65
N ILE A 65 -24.73 -10.26 15.42
CA ILE A 65 -23.69 -10.02 16.43
C ILE A 65 -23.60 -8.51 16.64
N ASP A 66 -23.69 -8.09 17.90
CA ASP A 66 -23.56 -6.68 18.22
C ASP A 66 -22.13 -6.14 18.00
N THR A 67 -22.00 -4.83 17.88
CA THR A 67 -20.74 -4.15 17.59
C THR A 67 -19.66 -4.46 18.65
N GLN A 68 -20.05 -4.49 19.92
CA GLN A 68 -19.09 -4.77 21.01
C GLN A 68 -18.52 -6.20 20.92
N THR A 69 -19.37 -7.17 20.62
CA THR A 69 -18.95 -8.57 20.45
C THR A 69 -18.03 -8.72 19.24
N GLN A 70 -18.31 -8.02 18.14
CA GLN A 70 -17.43 -8.00 16.96
C GLN A 70 -16.05 -7.42 17.30
N GLU A 71 -16.03 -6.29 18.02
CA GLU A 71 -14.77 -5.66 18.44
C GLU A 71 -13.97 -6.57 19.38
N ASP A 72 -14.62 -7.28 20.30
CA ASP A 72 -13.97 -8.24 21.20
C ASP A 72 -13.36 -9.40 20.41
N ILE A 73 -14.02 -9.89 19.38
CA ILE A 73 -13.49 -10.92 18.49
C ILE A 73 -12.25 -10.41 17.75
N TYR A 74 -12.34 -9.23 17.15
CA TYR A 74 -11.23 -8.65 16.38
C TYR A 74 -10.02 -8.31 17.26
N ALA A 75 -10.25 -7.91 18.50
CA ALA A 75 -9.20 -7.67 19.48
C ALA A 75 -8.46 -8.95 19.92
N GLY A 76 -9.05 -10.11 19.68
CA GLY A 76 -8.43 -11.41 19.98
C GLY A 76 -7.64 -12.03 18.82
N ILE A 77 -7.64 -11.40 17.63
CA ILE A 77 -6.96 -11.94 16.43
C ILE A 77 -5.69 -11.15 16.17
N PRO A 78 -4.49 -11.73 16.38
CA PRO A 78 -3.25 -11.07 16.03
C PRO A 78 -3.04 -11.05 14.51
N LEU A 79 -2.40 -10.00 14.01
CA LEU A 79 -2.22 -9.80 12.57
C LEU A 79 -1.38 -10.90 11.91
N ARG A 80 -0.46 -11.53 12.64
CA ARG A 80 0.33 -12.66 12.13
C ARG A 80 -0.52 -13.82 11.62
N GLU A 81 -1.75 -13.98 12.12
CA GLU A 81 -2.67 -15.05 11.71
C GLU A 81 -3.42 -14.76 10.42
N VAL A 82 -3.53 -13.49 10.04
CA VAL A 82 -4.34 -13.05 8.88
C VAL A 82 -3.53 -12.35 7.79
N MET A 83 -2.31 -11.92 8.07
CA MET A 83 -1.43 -11.26 7.10
C MET A 83 -0.95 -12.21 6.01
N ARG A 84 -0.63 -11.65 4.85
CA ARG A 84 0.06 -12.35 3.78
C ARG A 84 1.57 -12.18 3.96
N SER A 85 2.31 -13.27 4.03
CA SER A 85 3.78 -13.25 4.13
C SER A 85 4.47 -13.49 2.79
N ASP A 86 3.80 -14.15 1.86
CA ASP A 86 4.30 -14.41 0.51
C ASP A 86 3.83 -13.28 -0.44
N VAL A 87 4.51 -12.14 -0.35
CA VAL A 87 4.22 -10.96 -1.16
C VAL A 87 5.47 -10.49 -1.89
N ALA A 88 5.27 -9.97 -3.11
CA ALA A 88 6.34 -9.32 -3.84
C ALA A 88 6.79 -8.05 -3.12
N MET A 89 8.08 -7.81 -3.12
CA MET A 89 8.73 -6.64 -2.54
C MET A 89 9.63 -5.99 -3.58
N ALA A 90 9.88 -4.69 -3.41
CA ALA A 90 10.88 -3.97 -4.18
C ALA A 90 12.03 -3.51 -3.29
N THR A 91 13.16 -3.23 -3.90
CA THR A 91 14.22 -2.44 -3.28
C THR A 91 14.11 -0.99 -3.75
N PRO A 92 14.65 -0.01 -3.00
CA PRO A 92 14.62 1.39 -3.44
C PRO A 92 15.25 1.63 -4.81
N ASP A 93 16.24 0.84 -5.17
CA ASP A 93 16.99 0.98 -6.43
C ASP A 93 16.35 0.26 -7.61
N LEU A 94 15.28 -0.51 -7.38
CA LEU A 94 14.56 -1.17 -8.47
C LEU A 94 14.08 -0.13 -9.48
N PRO A 95 14.37 -0.30 -10.79
CA PRO A 95 13.83 0.60 -11.81
C PRO A 95 12.32 0.72 -11.71
N LEU A 96 11.82 1.95 -11.76
CA LEU A 96 10.40 2.24 -11.56
C LEU A 96 9.51 1.50 -12.56
N ARG A 97 9.99 1.31 -13.79
CA ARG A 97 9.29 0.52 -14.81
C ARG A 97 9.07 -0.93 -14.36
N GLN A 98 10.09 -1.55 -13.79
CA GLN A 98 9.98 -2.93 -13.29
C GLN A 98 9.01 -3.02 -12.10
N ALA A 99 9.04 -2.03 -11.21
CA ALA A 99 8.06 -1.95 -10.12
C ALA A 99 6.62 -1.84 -10.65
N ALA A 100 6.39 -1.05 -11.69
CA ALA A 100 5.10 -0.95 -12.36
C ALA A 100 4.65 -2.30 -12.95
N GLU A 101 5.53 -3.01 -13.61
CA GLU A 101 5.25 -4.33 -14.19
C GLU A 101 4.87 -5.35 -13.10
N VAL A 102 5.55 -5.33 -11.96
CA VAL A 102 5.20 -6.17 -10.81
C VAL A 102 3.81 -5.81 -10.28
N LEU A 103 3.51 -4.53 -10.12
CA LEU A 103 2.19 -4.08 -9.65
C LEU A 103 1.05 -4.48 -10.60
N LEU A 104 1.29 -4.49 -11.90
CA LEU A 104 0.30 -4.95 -12.89
C LEU A 104 -0.01 -6.44 -12.76
N THR A 105 0.94 -7.24 -12.32
CA THR A 105 0.77 -8.68 -12.14
C THR A 105 0.25 -9.07 -10.76
N GLN A 106 0.42 -8.21 -9.75
CA GLN A 106 -0.03 -8.45 -8.39
C GLN A 106 -1.48 -8.02 -8.18
N LYS A 107 -2.24 -8.87 -7.53
CA LYS A 107 -3.70 -8.65 -7.32
C LYS A 107 -4.01 -7.67 -6.18
N TYR A 108 -3.08 -7.39 -5.31
CA TYR A 108 -3.30 -6.53 -4.14
C TYR A 108 -2.84 -5.07 -4.33
N GLY A 109 -2.31 -4.71 -5.50
CA GLY A 109 -2.06 -3.32 -5.90
C GLY A 109 -1.06 -2.53 -5.06
N CYS A 110 -0.19 -3.22 -4.35
CA CYS A 110 0.77 -2.65 -3.41
C CYS A 110 2.09 -3.39 -3.48
N LEU A 111 3.18 -2.64 -3.40
CA LEU A 111 4.54 -3.19 -3.42
C LEU A 111 5.32 -2.60 -2.24
N PRO A 112 5.51 -3.37 -1.15
CA PRO A 112 6.36 -2.92 -0.06
C PRO A 112 7.81 -2.76 -0.54
N VAL A 113 8.47 -1.70 -0.07
CA VAL A 113 9.86 -1.39 -0.41
C VAL A 113 10.73 -1.68 0.80
N VAL A 114 11.68 -2.57 0.63
CA VAL A 114 12.50 -3.14 1.70
C VAL A 114 13.98 -2.93 1.38
N GLU A 115 14.74 -2.49 2.36
CA GLU A 115 16.19 -2.33 2.27
C GLU A 115 16.84 -2.92 3.53
N GLY A 116 17.73 -3.89 3.34
CA GLY A 116 18.35 -4.57 4.47
C GLY A 116 17.38 -5.31 5.38
N GLY A 117 16.30 -5.84 4.83
CA GLY A 117 15.22 -6.51 5.57
C GLY A 117 14.21 -5.57 6.23
N LYS A 118 14.48 -4.27 6.26
CA LYS A 118 13.61 -3.28 6.88
C LYS A 118 12.68 -2.61 5.86
N LEU A 119 11.46 -2.36 6.29
CA LEU A 119 10.49 -1.61 5.50
C LEU A 119 10.92 -0.12 5.44
N VAL A 120 11.15 0.39 4.24
CA VAL A 120 11.57 1.78 4.01
C VAL A 120 10.58 2.59 3.20
N GLY A 121 9.63 1.94 2.55
CA GLY A 121 8.63 2.62 1.72
C GLY A 121 7.52 1.69 1.28
N ILE A 122 6.55 2.26 0.62
CA ILE A 122 5.47 1.53 -0.05
C ILE A 122 5.17 2.20 -1.38
N LEU A 123 4.88 1.38 -2.38
CA LEU A 123 4.49 1.82 -3.70
C LEU A 123 3.14 1.20 -4.05
N THR A 124 2.18 2.03 -4.45
CA THR A 124 0.84 1.57 -4.80
C THR A 124 0.47 1.98 -6.22
N ALA A 125 -0.57 1.39 -6.76
CA ALA A 125 -1.11 1.78 -8.07
C ALA A 125 -1.52 3.26 -8.09
N SER A 126 -2.00 3.81 -6.98
CA SER A 126 -2.35 5.23 -6.86
C SER A 126 -1.15 6.16 -7.08
N ASP A 127 0.04 5.76 -6.69
CA ASP A 127 1.26 6.54 -6.92
C ASP A 127 1.54 6.68 -8.42
N PHE A 128 1.35 5.60 -9.18
CA PHE A 128 1.49 5.62 -10.64
C PHE A 128 0.40 6.42 -11.33
N ILE A 129 -0.82 6.40 -10.83
CA ILE A 129 -1.92 7.24 -11.36
C ILE A 129 -1.58 8.71 -11.17
N ARG A 130 -1.08 9.10 -10.00
CA ARG A 130 -0.60 10.48 -9.75
C ARG A 130 0.52 10.88 -10.70
N LEU A 131 1.52 10.02 -10.87
CA LEU A 131 2.61 10.25 -11.82
C LEU A 131 2.07 10.40 -13.26
N SER A 132 1.11 9.58 -13.64
CA SER A 132 0.47 9.67 -14.97
C SER A 132 -0.21 11.02 -15.18
N LEU A 133 -0.91 11.56 -14.18
CA LEU A 133 -1.52 12.89 -14.26
C LEU A 133 -0.47 13.98 -14.43
N GLU A 134 0.62 13.94 -13.68
CA GLU A 134 1.72 14.89 -13.82
C GLU A 134 2.36 14.85 -15.22
N LEU A 135 2.53 13.65 -15.78
CA LEU A 135 3.05 13.48 -17.14
C LEU A 135 2.09 14.01 -18.20
N MET A 136 0.78 13.80 -18.03
CA MET A 136 -0.25 14.35 -18.93
C MET A 136 -0.25 15.88 -18.89
N ASP A 137 -0.18 16.47 -17.69
CA ASP A 137 -0.10 17.92 -17.53
C ASP A 137 1.16 18.51 -18.21
N ALA A 138 2.29 17.83 -18.09
CA ALA A 138 3.53 18.25 -18.75
C ALA A 138 3.44 18.16 -20.27
N LEU A 139 2.81 17.13 -20.81
CA LEU A 139 2.58 16.98 -22.26
C LEU A 139 1.66 18.09 -22.79
N GLU A 140 0.56 18.36 -22.12
CA GLU A 140 -0.37 19.44 -22.50
C GLU A 140 0.29 20.83 -22.45
N ALA A 141 1.16 21.09 -21.48
CA ALA A 141 1.93 22.32 -21.40
C ALA A 141 2.92 22.45 -22.56
N SER A 142 3.57 21.36 -22.95
CA SER A 142 4.49 21.32 -24.10
C SER A 142 3.75 21.62 -25.42
N GLU A 143 2.60 20.98 -25.64
CA GLU A 143 1.77 21.22 -26.83
C GLU A 143 1.32 22.68 -26.95
N ARG A 144 0.93 23.33 -25.84
CA ARG A 144 0.57 24.74 -25.82
C ARG A 144 1.74 25.66 -26.20
N LEU A 145 2.94 25.34 -25.76
CA LEU A 145 4.15 26.10 -26.10
C LEU A 145 4.52 25.96 -27.58
N GLU A 146 4.39 24.76 -28.14
CA GLU A 146 4.64 24.50 -29.55
C GLU A 146 3.64 25.27 -30.43
N CYS A 147 2.35 25.21 -30.10
CA CYS A 147 1.32 25.97 -30.82
C CYS A 147 1.56 27.49 -30.77
N ALA A 148 1.98 28.02 -29.62
CA ALA A 148 2.27 29.46 -29.49
C ALA A 148 3.50 29.87 -30.29
N ALA A 149 4.48 29.01 -30.49
CA ALA A 149 5.67 29.25 -31.29
C ALA A 149 5.37 29.25 -32.82
N GLU A 150 4.37 28.51 -33.25
CA GLU A 150 3.96 28.43 -34.66
C GLU A 150 3.12 29.65 -35.10
N GLU A 151 2.54 30.39 -34.16
CA GLU A 151 1.74 31.60 -34.43
C GLU A 151 2.58 32.91 -34.56
N GLU A 152 3.88 32.86 -34.29
CA GLU A 152 4.83 33.98 -34.47
C GLU A 152 5.56 33.90 -35.82
#